data_a8eaa787b7b71fbef10694e3dad3b7c3
#
_entry.id   a8eaa787b7b71fbef10694e3dad3b7c3
#
_cell.length_a   1.000
_cell.length_b   1.000
_cell.length_c   1.000
_cell.angle_alpha   90.00
_cell.angle_beta   90.00
_cell.angle_gamma   90.00
#
_symmetry.space_group_name_H-M   'P 1'
#
loop_
_entity.id
_entity.type
_entity.pdbx_description
1 polymer ?
#
loop_
_entity_poly.entity_id
_entity_poly.type
_entity_poly.pdbx_seq_one_letter_code
_entity_poly.pdbx_strand_id
1 'polypeptide(L)'
;MPTILLVEDNEMNRDMLSRRLQRRGYEVVIAVDGREGVEMARAGGYDLILMDMSLPGLDGWDATRRLRADPDRITTPIIALTAHAMAGDRERALEAGCDDYDTKPIELPRLLSKIEALLASTE
;
A
#
# COMPACT_ATOMS: atom_id res chain seq x y z
N MET A 1 11.39 -3.72 -13.88
CA MET A 1 10.18 -2.90 -13.63
C MET A 1 9.50 -3.38 -12.35
N PRO A 2 9.57 -2.62 -11.26
CA PRO A 2 8.93 -3.06 -10.02
C PRO A 2 7.41 -3.13 -10.15
N THR A 3 6.81 -4.08 -9.47
CA THR A 3 5.37 -4.30 -9.48
C THR A 3 4.76 -3.85 -8.15
N ILE A 4 3.80 -2.95 -8.22
CA ILE A 4 3.10 -2.40 -7.07
C ILE A 4 1.68 -2.94 -7.02
N LEU A 5 1.28 -3.45 -5.86
CA LEU A 5 -0.11 -3.79 -5.59
C LEU A 5 -0.79 -2.57 -4.97
N LEU A 6 -1.78 -2.02 -5.65
CA LEU A 6 -2.54 -0.87 -5.16
C LEU A 6 -3.89 -1.37 -4.65
N VAL A 7 -4.11 -1.25 -3.35
CA VAL A 7 -5.38 -1.64 -2.71
C VAL A 7 -6.19 -0.38 -2.44
N GLU A 8 -7.20 -0.14 -3.27
CA GLU A 8 -8.02 1.07 -3.25
C GLU A 8 -9.42 0.76 -3.75
N ASP A 9 -10.44 1.06 -2.97
CA ASP A 9 -11.82 0.77 -3.34
C ASP A 9 -12.48 1.84 -4.24
N ASN A 10 -11.95 3.06 -4.23
CA ASN A 10 -12.49 4.14 -5.05
C ASN A 10 -11.94 4.05 -6.47
N GLU A 11 -12.83 3.84 -7.44
CA GLU A 11 -12.44 3.66 -8.84
C GLU A 11 -11.65 4.84 -9.40
N MET A 12 -12.08 6.05 -9.11
CA MET A 12 -11.41 7.26 -9.61
C MET A 12 -10.00 7.38 -9.03
N ASN A 13 -9.85 7.14 -7.74
CA ASN A 13 -8.56 7.25 -7.06
C ASN A 13 -7.58 6.19 -7.56
N ARG A 14 -8.03 4.92 -7.67
CA ARG A 14 -7.13 3.87 -8.15
C ARG A 14 -6.73 4.06 -9.61
N ASP A 15 -7.66 4.51 -10.45
CA ASP A 15 -7.38 4.77 -11.85
C ASP A 15 -6.35 5.88 -12.02
N MET A 16 -6.57 6.99 -11.32
CA MET A 16 -5.66 8.15 -11.38
C MET A 16 -4.27 7.80 -10.86
N LEU A 17 -4.17 7.16 -9.72
CA LEU A 17 -2.89 6.83 -9.11
C LEU A 17 -2.16 5.76 -9.92
N SER A 18 -2.87 4.72 -10.38
CA SER A 18 -2.24 3.67 -11.17
C SER A 18 -1.64 4.23 -12.47
N ARG A 19 -2.34 5.12 -13.16
CA ARG A 19 -1.83 5.75 -14.38
C ARG A 19 -0.57 6.56 -14.11
N ARG A 20 -0.57 7.32 -13.03
CA ARG A 20 0.60 8.15 -12.67
C ARG A 20 1.81 7.29 -12.36
N LEU A 21 1.61 6.20 -11.63
CA LEU A 21 2.70 5.27 -11.31
C LEU A 21 3.21 4.56 -12.55
N GLN A 22 2.32 4.15 -13.44
CA GLN A 22 2.70 3.51 -14.70
C GLN A 22 3.58 4.43 -15.56
N ARG A 23 3.28 5.71 -15.57
CA ARG A 23 4.10 6.70 -16.30
C ARG A 23 5.51 6.83 -15.73
N ARG A 24 5.70 6.43 -14.48
CA ARG A 24 7.02 6.46 -13.82
C ARG A 24 7.76 5.13 -13.92
N GLY A 25 7.25 4.19 -14.71
CA GLY A 25 7.92 2.93 -14.96
C GLY A 25 7.53 1.79 -14.03
N TYR A 26 6.48 1.94 -13.24
CA TYR A 26 5.99 0.87 -12.38
C TYR A 26 4.90 0.07 -13.06
N GLU A 27 4.88 -1.22 -12.80
CA GLU A 27 3.75 -2.05 -13.13
C GLU A 27 2.79 -2.01 -11.95
N VAL A 28 1.51 -1.79 -12.20
CA VAL A 28 0.51 -1.64 -11.13
C VAL A 28 -0.59 -2.69 -11.30
N VAL A 29 -0.84 -3.43 -10.23
CA VAL A 29 -1.94 -4.40 -10.15
C VAL A 29 -2.90 -3.89 -9.08
N ILE A 30 -4.19 -4.00 -9.33
CA ILE A 30 -5.21 -3.40 -8.49
C ILE A 30 -5.97 -4.46 -7.71
N ALA A 31 -6.16 -4.20 -6.41
CA ALA A 31 -7.12 -4.88 -5.55
C ALA A 31 -8.18 -3.85 -5.14
N VAL A 32 -9.44 -4.23 -5.19
CA VAL A 32 -10.55 -3.30 -4.98
C VAL A 32 -11.05 -3.22 -3.55
N ASP A 33 -10.58 -4.12 -2.69
CA ASP A 33 -10.90 -4.09 -1.26
C ASP A 33 -9.80 -4.78 -0.45
N GLY A 34 -9.92 -4.72 0.88
CA GLY A 34 -8.89 -5.27 1.76
C GLY A 34 -8.76 -6.79 1.65
N ARG A 35 -9.86 -7.50 1.47
CA ARG A 35 -9.85 -8.95 1.34
C ARG A 35 -9.11 -9.39 0.09
N GLU A 36 -9.43 -8.77 -1.04
CA GLU A 36 -8.74 -9.05 -2.30
C GLU A 36 -7.26 -8.70 -2.19
N GLY A 37 -6.95 -7.57 -1.53
CA GLY A 37 -5.57 -7.15 -1.28
C GLY A 37 -4.78 -8.19 -0.51
N VAL A 38 -5.36 -8.75 0.56
CA VAL A 38 -4.71 -9.81 1.35
C VAL A 38 -4.48 -11.06 0.50
N GLU A 39 -5.50 -11.50 -0.23
CA GLU A 39 -5.38 -12.70 -1.06
C GLU A 39 -4.31 -12.54 -2.14
N MET A 40 -4.30 -11.41 -2.81
CA MET A 40 -3.32 -11.14 -3.87
C MET A 40 -1.91 -11.01 -3.31
N ALA A 41 -1.74 -10.32 -2.19
CA ALA A 41 -0.42 -10.16 -1.55
C ALA A 41 0.15 -11.51 -1.10
N ARG A 42 -0.71 -12.38 -0.59
CA ARG A 42 -0.29 -13.75 -0.18
C ARG A 42 0.16 -14.59 -1.36
N ALA A 43 -0.44 -14.40 -2.52
CA ALA A 43 -0.01 -15.10 -3.74
C ALA A 43 1.38 -14.66 -4.19
N GLY A 44 1.83 -13.46 -3.79
CA GLY A 44 3.18 -12.99 -4.03
C GLY A 44 3.36 -12.34 -5.41
N GLY A 45 4.58 -11.90 -5.67
CA GLY A 45 4.93 -11.30 -6.95
C GLY A 45 4.95 -9.78 -6.94
N TYR A 46 4.78 -9.16 -5.78
CA TYR A 46 4.78 -7.71 -5.65
C TYR A 46 6.03 -7.20 -4.94
N ASP A 47 6.53 -6.07 -5.38
CA ASP A 47 7.70 -5.44 -4.77
C ASP A 47 7.30 -4.45 -3.67
N LEU A 48 6.06 -3.96 -3.72
CA LEU A 48 5.54 -2.99 -2.77
C LEU A 48 4.02 -2.99 -2.80
N ILE A 49 3.40 -2.69 -1.66
CA ILE A 49 1.95 -2.56 -1.52
C ILE A 49 1.61 -1.14 -1.10
N LEU A 50 0.69 -0.50 -1.82
CA LEU A 50 0.06 0.74 -1.39
C LEU A 50 -1.32 0.37 -0.85
N MET A 51 -1.54 0.58 0.45
CA MET A 51 -2.73 0.13 1.15
C MET A 51 -3.56 1.30 1.65
N ASP A 52 -4.73 1.49 1.07
CA ASP A 52 -5.68 2.47 1.59
C ASP A 52 -6.20 2.00 2.95
N MET A 53 -6.15 2.88 3.95
CA MET A 53 -6.60 2.53 5.31
C MET A 53 -8.11 2.65 5.48
N SER A 54 -8.82 3.32 4.56
CA SER A 54 -10.26 3.61 4.66
C SER A 54 -11.10 2.63 3.84
N LEU A 55 -10.70 1.37 3.76
CA LEU A 55 -11.41 0.37 2.97
C LEU A 55 -12.68 -0.11 3.68
N PRO A 56 -13.77 -0.39 2.94
CA PRO A 56 -14.95 -1.00 3.53
C PRO A 56 -14.70 -2.47 3.88
N GLY A 57 -15.44 -2.98 4.87
CA GLY A 57 -15.30 -4.35 5.32
C GLY A 57 -13.98 -4.56 6.04
N LEU A 58 -13.07 -5.32 5.46
CA LEU A 58 -11.72 -5.47 5.98
C LEU A 58 -10.91 -4.23 5.64
N ASP A 59 -10.69 -3.36 6.63
CA ASP A 59 -9.94 -2.12 6.41
C ASP A 59 -8.44 -2.36 6.24
N GLY A 60 -7.72 -1.30 5.85
CA GLY A 60 -6.28 -1.41 5.58
C GLY A 60 -5.44 -1.75 6.80
N TRP A 61 -5.86 -1.32 8.00
CA TRP A 61 -5.17 -1.66 9.25
C TRP A 61 -5.21 -3.16 9.49
N ASP A 62 -6.41 -3.75 9.42
CA ASP A 62 -6.60 -5.18 9.64
C ASP A 62 -5.98 -6.02 8.52
N ALA A 63 -6.09 -5.55 7.28
CA ALA A 63 -5.44 -6.22 6.15
C ALA A 63 -3.93 -6.32 6.36
N THR A 64 -3.31 -5.23 6.79
CA THR A 64 -1.87 -5.20 7.07
C THR A 64 -1.51 -6.16 8.20
N ARG A 65 -2.28 -6.14 9.29
CA ARG A 65 -2.04 -7.05 10.42
C ARG A 65 -2.12 -8.50 10.00
N ARG A 66 -3.11 -8.84 9.15
CA ARG A 66 -3.25 -10.21 8.63
C ARG A 66 -2.05 -10.64 7.81
N LEU A 67 -1.53 -9.75 6.98
CA LEU A 67 -0.36 -10.06 6.16
C LEU A 67 0.88 -10.28 7.03
N ARG A 68 1.08 -9.45 8.04
CA ARG A 68 2.25 -9.57 8.94
C ARG A 68 2.16 -10.77 9.86
N ALA A 69 0.94 -11.19 10.21
CA ALA A 69 0.71 -12.37 11.04
C ALA A 69 0.63 -13.68 10.25
N ASP A 70 0.71 -13.62 8.93
CA ASP A 70 0.61 -14.79 8.06
C ASP A 70 1.74 -15.77 8.35
N PRO A 71 1.45 -17.09 8.44
CA PRO A 71 2.48 -18.10 8.67
C PRO A 71 3.60 -18.08 7.62
N ASP A 72 3.31 -17.66 6.40
CA ASP A 72 4.29 -17.56 5.33
C ASP A 72 5.12 -16.28 5.40
N ARG A 73 4.89 -15.45 6.42
CA ARG A 73 5.64 -14.21 6.66
C ARG A 73 5.71 -13.29 5.44
N ILE A 74 4.60 -12.63 5.16
CA ILE A 74 4.56 -11.65 4.08
C ILE A 74 5.35 -10.41 4.50
N THR A 75 6.52 -10.23 3.88
CA THR A 75 7.46 -9.15 4.20
C THR A 75 7.47 -8.03 3.16
N THR A 76 6.64 -8.13 2.14
CA THR A 76 6.52 -7.08 1.12
C THR A 76 6.31 -5.72 1.78
N PRO A 77 7.09 -4.68 1.42
CA PRO A 77 6.90 -3.35 2.00
C PRO A 77 5.49 -2.82 1.78
N ILE A 78 4.92 -2.21 2.81
CA ILE A 78 3.57 -1.64 2.76
C ILE A 78 3.64 -0.17 3.14
N ILE A 79 3.09 0.69 2.27
CA ILE A 79 2.88 2.11 2.56
C ILE A 79 1.40 2.30 2.81
N ALA A 80 1.05 2.79 4.00
CA ALA A 80 -0.32 3.12 4.34
C ALA A 80 -0.74 4.44 3.69
N LEU A 81 -1.89 4.47 3.05
CA LEU A 81 -2.48 5.70 2.52
C LEU A 81 -3.67 6.08 3.39
N THR A 82 -3.56 7.19 4.11
CA THR A 82 -4.59 7.62 5.06
C THR A 82 -5.17 8.97 4.68
N ALA A 83 -6.48 9.15 4.91
CA ALA A 83 -7.15 10.42 4.69
C ALA A 83 -6.89 11.42 5.82
N HIS A 84 -6.31 10.97 6.92
CA HIS A 84 -6.13 11.78 8.11
C HIS A 84 -4.66 11.83 8.53
N ALA A 85 -4.10 13.03 8.58
CA ALA A 85 -2.75 13.26 9.06
C ALA A 85 -2.78 13.65 10.55
N MET A 86 -3.46 12.85 11.36
CA MET A 86 -3.57 13.14 12.80
C MET A 86 -2.35 12.65 13.55
N ALA A 87 -2.06 13.30 14.67
CA ALA A 87 -1.01 12.85 15.57
C ALA A 87 -1.30 11.39 15.99
N GLY A 88 -0.30 10.53 15.84
CA GLY A 88 -0.45 9.11 16.15
C GLY A 88 -0.76 8.21 14.97
N ASP A 89 -1.17 8.74 13.83
CA ASP A 89 -1.46 7.91 12.65
C ASP A 89 -0.22 7.20 12.13
N ARG A 90 0.93 7.85 12.18
CA ARG A 90 2.18 7.22 11.79
C ARG A 90 2.50 6.03 12.68
N GLU A 91 2.40 6.22 13.99
CA GLU A 91 2.64 5.17 14.97
C GLU A 91 1.66 4.01 14.80
N ARG A 92 0.39 4.34 14.54
CA ARG A 92 -0.64 3.34 14.30
C ARG A 92 -0.33 2.51 13.05
N ALA A 93 0.13 3.15 11.98
CA ALA A 93 0.52 2.45 10.75
C ALA A 93 1.70 1.51 11.01
N LEU A 94 2.71 1.98 11.71
CA LEU A 94 3.89 1.18 12.03
C LEU A 94 3.53 0.00 12.94
N GLU A 95 2.67 0.21 13.94
CA GLU A 95 2.20 -0.86 14.82
C GLU A 95 1.41 -1.93 14.07
N ALA A 96 0.66 -1.54 13.06
CA ALA A 96 -0.08 -2.50 12.23
C ALA A 96 0.85 -3.31 11.34
N GLY A 97 2.08 -2.87 11.14
CA GLY A 97 3.08 -3.56 10.34
C GLY A 97 3.42 -2.87 9.03
N CYS A 98 2.97 -1.63 8.82
CA CYS A 98 3.37 -0.84 7.65
C CYS A 98 4.81 -0.37 7.79
N ASP A 99 5.48 -0.20 6.66
CA ASP A 99 6.86 0.29 6.61
C ASP A 99 6.93 1.81 6.55
N ASP A 100 5.89 2.43 6.00
CA ASP A 100 5.78 3.87 5.92
C ASP A 100 4.31 4.25 5.77
N TYR A 101 4.02 5.54 5.72
CA TYR A 101 2.67 6.02 5.48
C TYR A 101 2.71 7.29 4.64
N ASP A 102 1.60 7.62 4.00
CA ASP A 102 1.41 8.88 3.33
C ASP A 102 -0.04 9.34 3.48
N THR A 103 -0.28 10.60 3.25
CA THR A 103 -1.60 11.20 3.46
C THR A 103 -2.26 11.56 2.15
N LYS A 104 -3.60 11.51 2.15
CA LYS A 104 -4.41 12.01 1.03
C LYS A 104 -4.73 13.49 1.26
N PRO A 105 -4.78 14.30 0.23
CA PRO A 105 -4.61 13.95 -1.18
C PRO A 105 -3.16 13.57 -1.50
N ILE A 106 -3.01 12.64 -2.44
CA ILE A 106 -1.68 12.15 -2.81
C ILE A 106 -0.87 13.23 -3.51
N GLU A 107 0.32 13.49 -2.99
CA GLU A 107 1.33 14.31 -3.65
C GLU A 107 2.36 13.37 -4.24
N LEU A 108 2.34 13.23 -5.55
CA LEU A 108 3.12 12.19 -6.22
C LEU A 108 4.62 12.26 -5.95
N PRO A 109 5.29 13.42 -5.98
CA PRO A 109 6.73 13.46 -5.69
C PRO A 109 7.07 12.92 -4.29
N ARG A 110 6.25 13.24 -3.29
CA ARG A 110 6.45 12.75 -1.92
C ARG A 110 6.25 11.24 -1.85
N LEU A 111 5.19 10.73 -2.47
CA LEU A 111 4.91 9.30 -2.48
C LEU A 111 6.00 8.53 -3.24
N LEU A 112 6.43 9.04 -4.38
CA LEU A 112 7.51 8.41 -5.16
C LEU A 112 8.81 8.30 -4.37
N SER A 113 9.14 9.34 -3.60
CA SER A 113 10.32 9.33 -2.73
C SER A 113 10.27 8.18 -1.74
N LYS A 114 9.11 7.96 -1.12
CA LYS A 114 8.90 6.87 -0.17
C LYS A 114 8.96 5.50 -0.84
N ILE A 115 8.36 5.38 -2.02
CA ILE A 115 8.40 4.14 -2.80
C ILE A 115 9.84 3.79 -3.15
N GLU A 116 10.59 4.75 -3.69
CA GLU A 116 11.98 4.54 -4.07
C GLU A 116 12.86 4.13 -2.89
N ALA A 117 12.64 4.77 -1.73
CA ALA A 117 13.41 4.44 -0.53
C ALA A 117 13.17 3.00 -0.08
N LEU A 118 11.92 2.54 -0.10
CA LEU A 118 11.60 1.17 0.30
C LEU A 118 12.07 0.13 -0.70
N LEU A 119 11.95 0.42 -1.99
CA LEU A 119 12.45 -0.49 -3.03
C LEU A 119 13.97 -0.63 -2.97
N ALA A 120 14.68 0.45 -2.70
CA ALA A 120 16.14 0.41 -2.56
C ALA A 120 16.56 -0.40 -1.33
N SER A 121 15.82 -0.33 -0.24
CA SER A 121 16.18 -1.03 1.00
C SER A 121 15.94 -2.53 0.96
N THR A 122 15.16 -3.02 -0.01
CA THR A 122 14.86 -4.45 -0.16
C THR A 122 15.77 -5.17 -1.16
N GLU A 123 16.65 -4.46 -1.80
CA GLU A 123 17.60 -5.04 -2.76
C GLU A 123 18.79 -5.69 -2.08
#